data_d3b74e0ac6da684b6631334f591dd621
#
_entry.id   d3b74e0ac6da684b6631334f591dd621
#
_cell.length_a   1.000
_cell.length_b   1.000
_cell.length_c   1.000
_cell.angle_alpha   90.00
_cell.angle_beta   90.00
_cell.angle_gamma   90.00
#
_symmetry.space_group_name_H-M   'P 1'
#
loop_
_entity.id
_entity.type
_entity.pdbx_description
1 polymer ?
#
loop_
_entity_poly.entity_id
_entity_poly.type
_entity_poly.pdbx_seq_one_letter_code
_entity_poly.pdbx_strand_id
1 'polypeptide(L)'
;MEHPFSLNLILKEQVQKLLDDFATVMRIHIVLFGSDGSVLRRGREEGCSDYCRLMQTHIFSPGHCSELDQQMESKCARTGQCESYLCHAGLCEAVMPIRAPGGHLLGYLMFGQFRTMETLPDFLRDRKVGRRLRSEAGKRYFELPYYSDEAVRNISGLLELLVDYIVRCELVTLGGDPVYTRLCDWIEKNFRSKVTASQAAKAIGRSVSGMTHALRAGGHMSFVALLTERRLAHAEMLLVENPDMTLSEAASLSGFQDPFYFSRAYRKSRGCTPGEYRVRHSKRQQERSNPHARGVRT
;
A
#
# COMPACT_ATOMS: atom_id res chain seq x y z
N MET A 1 2.46 13.28 -8.77
CA MET A 1 1.69 14.01 -7.72
C MET A 1 2.18 13.45 -6.41
N GLU A 2 2.93 14.25 -5.66
CA GLU A 2 3.42 13.84 -4.34
C GLU A 2 2.22 13.58 -3.44
N HIS A 3 2.17 12.39 -2.85
CA HIS A 3 1.19 12.05 -1.83
C HIS A 3 1.39 13.00 -0.64
N PRO A 4 0.33 13.63 -0.11
CA PRO A 4 0.44 14.63 0.96
C PRO A 4 0.93 14.08 2.31
N PHE A 5 1.29 12.82 2.38
CA PHE A 5 1.78 12.11 3.56
C PHE A 5 3.20 11.58 3.35
N SER A 6 4.14 12.42 2.88
CA SER A 6 5.56 12.05 3.02
C SER A 6 5.91 12.17 4.51
N LEU A 7 5.70 11.06 5.22
CA LEU A 7 6.15 10.88 6.59
C LEU A 7 7.68 10.71 6.52
N ASN A 8 8.42 11.63 7.10
CA ASN A 8 9.85 11.44 7.33
C ASN A 8 10.01 10.29 8.34
N LEU A 9 10.14 9.07 7.83
CA LEU A 9 10.40 7.89 8.64
C LEU A 9 11.88 7.89 9.07
N ILE A 10 12.11 7.93 10.36
CA ILE A 10 13.44 7.69 10.92
C ILE A 10 13.60 6.17 11.04
N LEU A 11 14.51 5.64 10.25
CA LEU A 11 14.87 4.22 10.27
C LEU A 11 16.20 4.05 11.00
N LYS A 12 16.20 3.31 12.09
CA LYS A 12 17.43 2.95 12.78
C LYS A 12 18.26 1.96 11.92
N GLU A 13 19.58 1.99 12.06
CA GLU A 13 20.49 1.09 11.31
C GLU A 13 20.16 -0.40 11.52
N GLN A 14 19.63 -0.74 12.71
CA GLN A 14 19.20 -2.10 13.02
C GLN A 14 18.15 -2.65 12.04
N VAL A 15 17.29 -1.78 11.47
CA VAL A 15 16.31 -2.20 10.46
C VAL A 15 17.02 -2.74 9.22
N GLN A 16 18.08 -2.07 8.74
CA GLN A 16 18.85 -2.55 7.59
C GLN A 16 19.41 -3.95 7.87
N LYS A 17 20.06 -4.12 9.04
CA LYS A 17 20.62 -5.43 9.41
C LYS A 17 19.55 -6.52 9.46
N LEU A 18 18.38 -6.27 10.04
CA LEU A 18 17.27 -7.22 10.09
C LEU A 18 16.78 -7.61 8.70
N LEU A 19 16.64 -6.63 7.79
CA LEU A 19 16.23 -6.91 6.41
C LEU A 19 17.30 -7.73 5.66
N ASP A 20 18.58 -7.41 5.86
CA ASP A 20 19.71 -8.12 5.23
C ASP A 20 19.80 -9.57 5.72
N ASP A 21 19.72 -9.78 7.02
CA ASP A 21 19.76 -11.11 7.65
C ASP A 21 18.59 -11.96 7.14
N PHE A 22 17.37 -11.39 7.11
CA PHE A 22 16.17 -12.09 6.65
C PHE A 22 16.26 -12.43 5.17
N ALA A 23 16.64 -11.46 4.33
CA ALA A 23 16.80 -11.66 2.89
C ALA A 23 17.86 -12.73 2.57
N THR A 24 18.92 -12.77 3.37
CA THR A 24 20.02 -13.73 3.19
C THR A 24 19.58 -15.15 3.56
N VAL A 25 18.98 -15.32 4.74
CA VAL A 25 18.55 -16.65 5.24
C VAL A 25 17.46 -17.24 4.36
N MET A 26 16.46 -16.43 4.01
CA MET A 26 15.33 -16.86 3.19
C MET A 26 15.58 -16.77 1.69
N ARG A 27 16.74 -16.25 1.25
CA ARG A 27 17.10 -16.07 -0.17
C ARG A 27 16.02 -15.37 -0.97
N ILE A 28 15.35 -14.40 -0.38
CA ILE A 28 14.26 -13.62 -0.98
C ILE A 28 14.65 -12.13 -1.08
N HIS A 29 13.98 -11.42 -1.97
CA HIS A 29 14.03 -9.97 -1.97
C HIS A 29 13.07 -9.42 -0.92
N ILE A 30 13.55 -8.45 -0.14
CA ILE A 30 12.74 -7.77 0.86
C ILE A 30 12.94 -6.27 0.73
N VAL A 31 11.86 -5.51 0.70
CA VAL A 31 11.88 -4.07 0.50
C VAL A 31 10.93 -3.41 1.48
N LEU A 32 11.41 -2.38 2.14
CA LEU A 32 10.62 -1.50 2.98
C LEU A 32 10.23 -0.27 2.16
N PHE A 33 8.94 -0.06 2.02
CA PHE A 33 8.35 1.11 1.36
C PHE A 33 7.73 2.06 2.38
N GLY A 34 7.77 3.35 2.08
CA GLY A 34 6.95 4.35 2.75
C GLY A 34 5.48 4.21 2.39
N SER A 35 4.62 4.88 3.13
CA SER A 35 3.18 4.91 2.84
C SER A 35 2.84 5.58 1.50
N ASP A 36 3.77 6.30 0.91
CA ASP A 36 3.71 6.93 -0.41
C ASP A 36 4.24 6.03 -1.55
N GLY A 37 4.64 4.79 -1.24
CA GLY A 37 5.24 3.85 -2.18
C GLY A 37 6.72 4.12 -2.47
N SER A 38 7.36 5.08 -1.81
CA SER A 38 8.79 5.32 -1.95
C SER A 38 9.62 4.21 -1.32
N VAL A 39 10.70 3.79 -1.96
CA VAL A 39 11.61 2.80 -1.39
C VAL A 39 12.44 3.43 -0.28
N LEU A 40 12.31 2.92 0.94
CA LEU A 40 13.04 3.39 2.11
C LEU A 40 14.30 2.58 2.37
N ARG A 41 14.20 1.24 2.30
CA ARG A 41 15.32 0.31 2.49
C ARG A 41 15.11 -0.96 1.65
N ARG A 42 16.24 -1.61 1.32
CA ARG A 42 16.24 -2.92 0.69
C ARG A 42 17.11 -3.85 1.52
N GLY A 43 16.64 -5.05 1.74
CA GLY A 43 17.50 -6.11 2.27
C GLY A 43 18.32 -6.69 1.13
N ARG A 44 19.67 -6.67 1.29
CA ARG A 44 20.65 -6.89 0.25
C ARG A 44 20.56 -5.84 -0.87
N GLU A 45 21.66 -5.35 -1.34
CA GLU A 45 21.73 -4.23 -2.30
C GLU A 45 21.19 -4.55 -3.71
N GLU A 46 21.02 -5.82 -4.02
CA GLU A 46 20.54 -6.25 -5.34
C GLU A 46 19.05 -5.90 -5.51
N GLY A 47 18.73 -5.18 -6.57
CA GLY A 47 17.37 -4.76 -6.90
C GLY A 47 16.42 -5.94 -7.15
N CYS A 48 16.07 -6.22 -8.41
CA CYS A 48 15.28 -7.40 -8.76
C CYS A 48 16.18 -8.55 -9.23
N SER A 49 15.67 -9.78 -9.17
CA SER A 49 16.37 -10.98 -9.65
C SER A 49 16.74 -10.90 -11.13
N ASP A 50 17.73 -11.69 -11.55
CA ASP A 50 18.11 -11.79 -12.96
C ASP A 50 16.96 -12.25 -13.86
N TYR A 51 16.09 -13.09 -13.32
CA TYR A 51 14.87 -13.48 -14.00
C TYR A 51 13.93 -12.28 -14.21
N CYS A 52 13.66 -11.48 -13.17
CA CYS A 52 12.83 -10.29 -13.29
C CYS A 52 13.42 -9.28 -14.26
N ARG A 53 14.73 -9.02 -14.22
CA ARG A 53 15.40 -8.13 -15.18
C ARG A 53 15.22 -8.61 -16.63
N LEU A 54 15.34 -9.90 -16.85
CA LEU A 54 15.12 -10.50 -18.18
C LEU A 54 13.67 -10.32 -18.63
N MET A 55 12.71 -10.55 -17.74
CA MET A 55 11.28 -10.40 -18.05
C MET A 55 10.90 -8.95 -18.35
N GLN A 56 11.40 -8.01 -17.56
CA GLN A 56 11.17 -6.57 -17.78
C GLN A 56 11.81 -6.04 -19.05
N THR A 57 12.91 -6.63 -19.47
CA THR A 57 13.59 -6.22 -20.72
C THR A 57 12.86 -6.71 -21.96
N HIS A 58 12.21 -7.88 -21.91
CA HIS A 58 11.73 -8.55 -23.12
C HIS A 58 10.21 -8.78 -23.18
N ILE A 59 9.50 -8.78 -22.05
CA ILE A 59 8.09 -9.18 -22.02
C ILE A 59 7.19 -8.16 -21.34
N PHE A 60 7.57 -7.68 -20.15
CA PHE A 60 6.75 -6.79 -19.32
C PHE A 60 7.46 -5.46 -19.09
N SER A 61 6.73 -4.35 -19.14
CA SER A 61 7.31 -3.07 -18.74
C SER A 61 7.38 -2.97 -17.20
N PRO A 62 8.36 -2.23 -16.65
CA PRO A 62 8.41 -1.96 -15.21
C PRO A 62 7.14 -1.32 -14.66
N GLY A 63 6.41 -0.55 -15.47
CA GLY A 63 5.13 0.06 -15.09
C GLY A 63 4.06 -0.95 -14.70
N HIS A 64 4.00 -2.10 -15.36
CA HIS A 64 3.06 -3.17 -14.99
C HIS A 64 3.34 -3.74 -13.59
N CYS A 65 4.60 -3.86 -13.20
CA CYS A 65 4.95 -4.28 -11.84
C CYS A 65 4.45 -3.25 -10.83
N SER A 66 4.79 -1.97 -11.03
CA SER A 66 4.40 -0.90 -10.12
C SER A 66 2.88 -0.76 -9.97
N GLU A 67 2.10 -0.96 -11.04
CA GLU A 67 0.64 -0.91 -10.97
C GLU A 67 0.06 -2.07 -10.12
N LEU A 68 0.62 -3.27 -10.26
CA LEU A 68 0.19 -4.43 -9.48
C LEU A 68 0.57 -4.25 -8.00
N ASP A 69 1.81 -3.82 -7.73
CA ASP A 69 2.31 -3.57 -6.39
C ASP A 69 1.43 -2.54 -5.67
N GLN A 70 1.12 -1.40 -6.29
CA GLN A 70 0.23 -0.38 -5.74
C GLN A 70 -1.19 -0.89 -5.46
N GLN A 71 -1.72 -1.80 -6.31
CA GLN A 71 -3.01 -2.42 -6.07
C GLN A 71 -2.98 -3.32 -4.83
N MET A 72 -1.89 -4.07 -4.65
CA MET A 72 -1.73 -4.98 -3.52
C MET A 72 -1.43 -4.21 -2.22
N GLU A 73 -0.64 -3.15 -2.27
CA GLU A 73 -0.43 -2.21 -1.16
C GLU A 73 -1.76 -1.60 -0.69
N SER A 74 -2.59 -1.14 -1.64
CA SER A 74 -3.91 -0.58 -1.34
C SER A 74 -4.85 -1.61 -0.71
N LYS A 75 -4.80 -2.87 -1.17
CA LYS A 75 -5.56 -3.97 -0.59
C LYS A 75 -5.08 -4.27 0.83
N CYS A 76 -3.78 -4.42 1.01
CA CYS A 76 -3.11 -4.66 2.27
C CYS A 76 -3.38 -3.54 3.31
N ALA A 77 -3.33 -2.28 2.89
CA ALA A 77 -3.68 -1.15 3.73
C ALA A 77 -5.13 -1.20 4.24
N ARG A 78 -6.05 -1.69 3.42
CA ARG A 78 -7.47 -1.81 3.76
C ARG A 78 -7.75 -3.00 4.67
N THR A 79 -7.20 -4.18 4.35
CA THR A 79 -7.44 -5.41 5.11
C THR A 79 -6.65 -5.43 6.42
N GLY A 80 -5.53 -4.74 6.49
CA GLY A 80 -4.59 -4.81 7.60
C GLY A 80 -3.82 -6.12 7.67
N GLN A 81 -3.92 -6.97 6.66
CA GLN A 81 -3.32 -8.31 6.61
C GLN A 81 -2.23 -8.39 5.55
N CYS A 82 -1.36 -9.38 5.68
CA CYS A 82 -0.41 -9.73 4.64
C CYS A 82 -1.16 -10.26 3.41
N GLU A 83 -0.85 -9.72 2.24
CA GLU A 83 -1.46 -10.12 0.97
C GLU A 83 -0.38 -10.73 0.07
N SER A 84 -0.52 -12.02 -0.24
CA SER A 84 0.35 -12.70 -1.20
C SER A 84 -0.29 -12.77 -2.59
N TYR A 85 0.51 -12.67 -3.63
CA TYR A 85 0.04 -12.65 -5.02
C TYR A 85 1.10 -13.19 -5.99
N LEU A 86 0.64 -13.64 -7.17
CA LEU A 86 1.51 -13.95 -8.28
C LEU A 86 1.67 -12.71 -9.17
N CYS A 87 2.91 -12.30 -9.39
CA CYS A 87 3.21 -11.20 -10.30
C CYS A 87 3.09 -11.63 -11.77
N HIS A 88 3.15 -10.68 -12.69
CA HIS A 88 3.04 -10.93 -14.14
C HIS A 88 4.08 -11.93 -14.67
N ALA A 89 5.24 -12.00 -14.01
CA ALA A 89 6.32 -12.93 -14.36
C ALA A 89 6.15 -14.32 -13.73
N GLY A 90 5.06 -14.58 -13.03
CA GLY A 90 4.77 -15.87 -12.38
C GLY A 90 5.57 -16.13 -11.10
N LEU A 91 6.10 -15.08 -10.49
CA LEU A 91 6.73 -15.18 -9.17
C LEU A 91 5.75 -14.80 -8.08
N CYS A 92 5.90 -15.42 -6.92
CA CYS A 92 5.16 -15.04 -5.75
C CYS A 92 5.83 -13.85 -5.05
N GLU A 93 4.99 -12.90 -4.68
CA GLU A 93 5.33 -11.74 -3.87
C GLU A 93 4.27 -11.58 -2.78
N ALA A 94 4.63 -10.93 -1.69
CA ALA A 94 3.71 -10.61 -0.63
C ALA A 94 4.01 -9.23 -0.06
N VAL A 95 2.96 -8.53 0.36
CA VAL A 95 3.03 -7.20 0.95
C VAL A 95 2.32 -7.20 2.30
N MET A 96 2.93 -6.53 3.26
CA MET A 96 2.47 -6.44 4.64
C MET A 96 2.46 -4.99 5.10
N PRO A 97 1.39 -4.50 5.75
CA PRO A 97 1.34 -3.13 6.23
C PRO A 97 2.12 -2.98 7.54
N ILE A 98 2.89 -1.92 7.66
CA ILE A 98 3.55 -1.51 8.90
C ILE A 98 2.74 -0.38 9.51
N ARG A 99 2.21 -0.60 10.69
CA ARG A 99 1.37 0.38 11.40
C ARG A 99 1.94 0.75 12.74
N ALA A 100 1.91 2.05 13.05
CA ALA A 100 2.20 2.53 14.40
C ALA A 100 1.15 2.05 15.41
N PRO A 101 1.50 2.04 16.73
CA PRO A 101 0.50 1.97 17.77
C PRO A 101 -0.52 3.10 17.57
N GLY A 102 -1.81 2.76 17.42
CA GLY A 102 -2.86 3.72 17.04
C GLY A 102 -3.36 3.58 15.62
N GLY A 103 -2.78 2.67 14.82
CA GLY A 103 -3.30 2.24 13.53
C GLY A 103 -2.80 3.03 12.31
N HIS A 104 -1.95 4.06 12.49
CA HIS A 104 -1.38 4.80 11.37
C HIS A 104 -0.49 3.93 10.49
N LEU A 105 -0.73 3.97 9.21
CA LEU A 105 0.11 3.30 8.23
C LEU A 105 1.45 4.04 8.13
N LEU A 106 2.54 3.37 8.49
CA LEU A 106 3.90 3.86 8.36
C LEU A 106 4.49 3.56 6.99
N GLY A 107 4.11 2.43 6.43
CA GLY A 107 4.61 1.95 5.16
C GLY A 107 4.25 0.49 4.94
N TYR A 108 5.03 -0.17 4.08
CA TYR A 108 4.82 -1.56 3.71
C TYR A 108 6.14 -2.32 3.71
N LEU A 109 6.09 -3.55 4.13
CA LEU A 109 7.15 -4.52 3.91
C LEU A 109 6.72 -5.44 2.77
N MET A 110 7.46 -5.40 1.65
CA MET A 110 7.25 -6.31 0.53
C MET A 110 8.37 -7.33 0.51
N PHE A 111 8.04 -8.57 0.25
CA PHE A 111 9.01 -9.65 0.09
C PHE A 111 8.58 -10.58 -1.03
N GLY A 112 9.56 -11.18 -1.71
CA GLY A 112 9.17 -12.02 -2.83
C GLY A 112 10.29 -12.38 -3.76
N GLN A 113 9.90 -12.49 -5.03
CA GLN A 113 10.68 -12.98 -6.15
C GLN A 113 11.13 -14.44 -5.95
N PHE A 114 10.22 -15.25 -5.45
CA PHE A 114 10.39 -16.70 -5.36
C PHE A 114 9.29 -17.42 -6.13
N ARG A 115 9.52 -18.65 -6.48
CA ARG A 115 8.53 -19.47 -7.19
C ARG A 115 7.76 -20.36 -6.22
N THR A 116 6.46 -20.54 -6.51
CA THR A 116 5.59 -21.50 -5.81
C THR A 116 5.16 -22.64 -6.74
N MET A 117 5.60 -22.60 -8.00
CA MET A 117 5.35 -23.66 -8.98
C MET A 117 6.65 -24.40 -9.34
N GLU A 118 6.54 -25.70 -9.50
CA GLU A 118 7.65 -26.54 -9.96
C GLU A 118 7.84 -26.47 -11.48
N THR A 119 6.88 -25.88 -12.20
CA THR A 119 6.89 -25.76 -13.65
C THR A 119 7.08 -24.29 -14.08
N LEU A 120 7.51 -24.08 -15.31
CA LEU A 120 7.58 -22.74 -15.90
C LEU A 120 6.20 -22.11 -15.99
N PRO A 121 6.08 -20.79 -15.79
CA PRO A 121 4.87 -20.04 -16.03
C PRO A 121 4.32 -20.24 -17.45
N ASP A 122 3.00 -20.28 -17.59
CA ASP A 122 2.34 -20.63 -18.86
C ASP A 122 2.68 -19.67 -19.99
N PHE A 123 2.84 -18.38 -19.73
CA PHE A 123 3.21 -17.40 -20.74
C PHE A 123 4.58 -17.70 -21.38
N LEU A 124 5.52 -18.32 -20.65
CA LEU A 124 6.80 -18.76 -21.21
C LEU A 124 6.68 -20.00 -22.11
N ARG A 125 5.56 -20.73 -22.00
CA ARG A 125 5.26 -21.88 -22.88
C ARG A 125 4.64 -21.45 -24.20
N ASP A 126 4.16 -20.20 -24.29
CA ASP A 126 3.59 -19.66 -25.54
C ASP A 126 4.63 -19.68 -26.66
N ARG A 127 4.21 -20.10 -27.87
CA ARG A 127 5.06 -20.13 -29.06
C ARG A 127 5.58 -18.74 -29.46
N LYS A 128 4.91 -17.68 -29.05
CA LYS A 128 5.34 -16.30 -29.29
C LYS A 128 6.65 -15.95 -28.57
N VAL A 129 6.97 -16.65 -27.50
CA VAL A 129 8.26 -16.50 -26.80
C VAL A 129 9.33 -17.31 -27.52
N GLY A 130 10.34 -16.64 -28.08
CA GLY A 130 11.42 -17.25 -28.83
C GLY A 130 12.18 -18.31 -28.01
N ARG A 131 12.67 -19.37 -28.66
CA ARG A 131 13.36 -20.51 -28.00
C ARG A 131 14.52 -20.07 -27.11
N ARG A 132 15.32 -19.11 -27.57
CA ARG A 132 16.49 -18.61 -26.81
C ARG A 132 16.07 -17.94 -25.53
N LEU A 133 15.09 -17.02 -25.60
CA LEU A 133 14.56 -16.32 -24.43
C LEU A 133 13.92 -17.31 -23.45
N ARG A 134 13.15 -18.26 -23.93
CA ARG A 134 12.53 -19.31 -23.10
C ARG A 134 13.57 -20.15 -22.36
N SER A 135 14.64 -20.56 -23.04
CA SER A 135 15.71 -21.35 -22.43
C SER A 135 16.44 -20.56 -21.36
N GLU A 136 16.77 -19.31 -21.62
CA GLU A 136 17.44 -18.44 -20.67
C GLU A 136 16.55 -18.08 -19.47
N ALA A 137 15.29 -17.74 -19.73
CA ALA A 137 14.29 -17.49 -18.69
C ALA A 137 14.07 -18.72 -17.81
N GLY A 138 14.00 -19.91 -18.42
CA GLY A 138 13.85 -21.16 -17.70
C GLY A 138 15.01 -21.42 -16.72
N LYS A 139 16.25 -21.22 -17.16
CA LYS A 139 17.42 -21.37 -16.27
C LYS A 139 17.31 -20.44 -15.06
N ARG A 140 17.13 -19.13 -15.30
CA ARG A 140 17.03 -18.13 -14.23
C ARG A 140 15.83 -18.34 -13.32
N TYR A 141 14.69 -18.81 -13.88
CA TYR A 141 13.50 -19.13 -13.09
C TYR A 141 13.77 -20.24 -12.07
N PHE A 142 14.42 -21.34 -12.51
CA PHE A 142 14.72 -22.47 -11.63
C PHE A 142 15.88 -22.22 -10.66
N GLU A 143 16.68 -21.17 -10.85
CA GLU A 143 17.67 -20.70 -9.90
C GLU A 143 17.02 -19.95 -8.70
N LEU A 144 15.80 -19.44 -8.88
CA LEU A 144 15.06 -18.80 -7.81
C LEU A 144 14.62 -19.82 -6.76
N PRO A 145 14.55 -19.41 -5.48
CA PRO A 145 14.08 -20.28 -4.41
C PRO A 145 12.65 -20.75 -4.70
N TYR A 146 12.38 -21.99 -4.34
CA TYR A 146 11.04 -22.59 -4.38
C TYR A 146 10.51 -22.69 -2.97
N TYR A 147 9.29 -22.23 -2.74
CA TYR A 147 8.57 -22.36 -1.50
C TYR A 147 7.18 -22.92 -1.74
N SER A 148 6.79 -23.93 -0.97
CA SER A 148 5.42 -24.43 -0.94
C SER A 148 4.49 -23.37 -0.32
N ASP A 149 3.18 -23.51 -0.55
CA ASP A 149 2.18 -22.63 0.07
C ASP A 149 2.26 -22.62 1.60
N GLU A 150 2.64 -23.75 2.21
CA GLU A 150 2.88 -23.83 3.64
C GLU A 150 4.10 -23.01 4.06
N ALA A 151 5.21 -23.12 3.32
CA ALA A 151 6.41 -22.35 3.58
C ALA A 151 6.15 -20.83 3.42
N VAL A 152 5.36 -20.42 2.42
CA VAL A 152 4.96 -19.03 2.23
C VAL A 152 4.18 -18.50 3.43
N ARG A 153 3.21 -19.28 3.95
CA ARG A 153 2.48 -18.91 5.17
C ARG A 153 3.40 -18.75 6.38
N ASN A 154 4.34 -19.67 6.55
CA ASN A 154 5.28 -19.62 7.65
C ASN A 154 6.24 -18.43 7.56
N ILE A 155 6.74 -18.11 6.36
CA ILE A 155 7.58 -16.94 6.11
C ILE A 155 6.77 -15.66 6.40
N SER A 156 5.52 -15.58 5.96
CA SER A 156 4.63 -14.45 6.25
C SER A 156 4.45 -14.25 7.76
N GLY A 157 4.20 -15.32 8.51
CA GLY A 157 4.09 -15.25 9.97
C GLY A 157 5.37 -14.79 10.67
N LEU A 158 6.54 -15.23 10.19
CA LEU A 158 7.83 -14.73 10.71
C LEU A 158 8.04 -13.24 10.41
N LEU A 159 7.61 -12.78 9.23
CA LEU A 159 7.69 -11.38 8.86
C LEU A 159 6.70 -10.52 9.66
N GLU A 160 5.52 -11.04 9.98
CA GLU A 160 4.59 -10.38 10.91
C GLU A 160 5.24 -10.13 12.28
N LEU A 161 5.94 -11.13 12.82
CA LEU A 161 6.70 -10.99 14.06
C LEU A 161 7.85 -9.97 13.91
N LEU A 162 8.52 -9.94 12.77
CA LEU A 162 9.57 -8.96 12.48
C LEU A 162 9.00 -7.53 12.43
N VAL A 163 7.88 -7.33 11.74
CA VAL A 163 7.20 -6.03 11.69
C VAL A 163 6.76 -5.59 13.07
N ASP A 164 6.17 -6.49 13.85
CA ASP A 164 5.75 -6.21 15.22
C ASP A 164 6.95 -5.82 16.11
N TYR A 165 8.08 -6.52 15.97
CA TYR A 165 9.33 -6.16 16.64
C TYR A 165 9.85 -4.78 16.23
N ILE A 166 9.88 -4.49 14.93
CA ILE A 166 10.31 -3.20 14.39
C ILE A 166 9.48 -2.06 14.97
N VAL A 167 8.17 -2.25 15.04
CA VAL A 167 7.23 -1.25 15.58
C VAL A 167 7.38 -1.09 17.09
N ARG A 168 7.39 -2.18 17.85
CA ARG A 168 7.48 -2.16 19.33
C ARG A 168 8.81 -1.63 19.84
N CYS A 169 9.90 -1.90 19.12
CA CYS A 169 11.22 -1.39 19.46
C CYS A 169 11.47 0.03 18.94
N GLU A 170 10.45 0.67 18.36
CA GLU A 170 10.57 2.00 17.77
C GLU A 170 11.75 2.10 16.78
N LEU A 171 12.05 1.01 16.06
CA LEU A 171 13.10 1.00 15.06
C LEU A 171 12.69 1.76 13.80
N VAL A 172 11.38 1.88 13.57
CA VAL A 172 10.76 2.78 12.62
C VAL A 172 9.91 3.76 13.40
N THR A 173 10.32 5.01 13.43
CA THR A 173 9.57 6.08 14.07
C THR A 173 9.21 7.14 13.06
N LEU A 174 8.09 7.78 13.26
CA LEU A 174 7.74 8.97 12.50
C LEU A 174 8.72 10.08 12.89
N GLY A 175 9.70 10.33 12.05
CA GLY A 175 10.53 11.54 12.12
C GLY A 175 9.71 12.72 11.63
N GLY A 176 8.71 13.12 12.37
CA GLY A 176 7.84 14.21 12.01
C GLY A 176 7.65 15.15 13.19
N ASP A 177 7.31 16.38 12.88
CA ASP A 177 6.86 17.35 13.87
C ASP A 177 5.90 16.66 14.86
N PRO A 178 6.24 16.58 16.17
CA PRO A 178 5.37 15.97 17.18
C PRO A 178 3.96 16.57 17.19
N VAL A 179 3.82 17.80 16.68
CA VAL A 179 2.54 18.48 16.49
C VAL A 179 1.73 17.82 15.37
N TYR A 180 2.38 17.51 14.24
CA TYR A 180 1.72 16.85 13.12
C TYR A 180 1.25 15.45 13.48
N THR A 181 2.10 14.64 14.11
CA THR A 181 1.76 13.28 14.53
C THR A 181 0.57 13.27 15.49
N ARG A 182 0.62 14.09 16.57
CA ARG A 182 -0.49 14.19 17.52
C ARG A 182 -1.77 14.70 16.87
N LEU A 183 -1.65 15.58 15.87
CA LEU A 183 -2.81 16.09 15.13
C LEU A 183 -3.45 15.00 14.27
N CYS A 184 -2.65 14.18 13.56
CA CYS A 184 -3.13 13.06 12.79
C CYS A 184 -3.85 12.04 13.68
N ASP A 185 -3.26 11.69 14.84
CA ASP A 185 -3.88 10.81 15.84
C ASP A 185 -5.22 11.33 16.33
N TRP A 186 -5.28 12.63 16.58
CA TRP A 186 -6.51 13.27 17.03
C TRP A 186 -7.57 13.29 15.92
N ILE A 187 -7.18 13.58 14.67
CA ILE A 187 -8.07 13.55 13.51
C ILE A 187 -8.63 12.13 13.35
N GLU A 188 -7.80 11.09 13.43
CA GLU A 188 -8.24 9.70 13.27
C GLU A 188 -9.36 9.32 14.27
N LYS A 189 -9.24 9.78 15.50
CA LYS A 189 -10.24 9.50 16.55
C LYS A 189 -11.51 10.33 16.42
N ASN A 190 -11.46 11.49 15.73
CA ASN A 190 -12.52 12.49 15.77
C ASN A 190 -13.10 12.89 14.41
N PHE A 191 -12.58 12.42 13.28
CA PHE A 191 -12.94 12.92 11.95
C PHE A 191 -14.42 12.78 11.60
N ARG A 192 -15.13 11.81 12.18
CA ARG A 192 -16.55 11.58 11.95
C ARG A 192 -17.44 12.63 12.63
N SER A 193 -16.89 13.28 13.65
CA SER A 193 -17.63 14.25 14.46
C SER A 193 -17.48 15.67 13.89
N LYS A 194 -18.35 16.59 14.35
CA LYS A 194 -18.17 18.02 14.08
C LYS A 194 -17.02 18.55 14.91
N VAL A 195 -15.89 18.82 14.28
CA VAL A 195 -14.66 19.27 14.93
C VAL A 195 -14.18 20.62 14.40
N THR A 196 -13.48 21.36 15.22
CA THR A 196 -12.91 22.68 14.90
C THR A 196 -11.40 22.68 15.06
N ALA A 197 -10.73 23.60 14.37
CA ALA A 197 -9.29 23.80 14.53
C ALA A 197 -8.91 24.17 15.97
N SER A 198 -9.78 24.85 16.70
CA SER A 198 -9.56 25.20 18.11
C SER A 198 -9.55 23.95 19.02
N GLN A 199 -10.50 23.03 18.81
CA GLN A 199 -10.53 21.75 19.53
C GLN A 199 -9.29 20.90 19.24
N ALA A 200 -8.90 20.81 17.99
CA ALA A 200 -7.71 20.08 17.58
C ALA A 200 -6.44 20.67 18.19
N ALA A 201 -6.26 21.98 18.09
CA ALA A 201 -5.10 22.68 18.64
C ALA A 201 -5.01 22.49 20.17
N LYS A 202 -6.13 22.64 20.90
CA LYS A 202 -6.20 22.42 22.33
C LYS A 202 -5.81 20.97 22.70
N ALA A 203 -6.32 19.99 21.95
CA ALA A 203 -6.05 18.58 22.23
C ALA A 203 -4.57 18.20 22.05
N ILE A 204 -3.86 18.87 21.15
CA ILE A 204 -2.41 18.63 20.94
C ILE A 204 -1.52 19.56 21.76
N GLY A 205 -2.11 20.34 22.70
CA GLY A 205 -1.37 21.26 23.57
C GLY A 205 -0.80 22.50 22.88
N ARG A 206 -1.51 23.02 21.87
CA ARG A 206 -1.09 24.19 21.06
C ARG A 206 -2.21 25.22 20.90
N SER A 207 -1.85 26.44 20.54
CA SER A 207 -2.79 27.42 19.99
C SER A 207 -3.06 27.11 18.51
N VAL A 208 -4.16 27.60 17.94
CA VAL A 208 -4.47 27.46 16.51
C VAL A 208 -3.34 28.04 15.64
N SER A 209 -2.79 29.19 16.02
CA SER A 209 -1.66 29.81 15.33
C SER A 209 -0.40 28.93 15.42
N GLY A 210 -0.08 28.40 16.61
CA GLY A 210 1.07 27.50 16.83
C GLY A 210 0.96 26.21 16.04
N MET A 211 -0.24 25.59 16.00
CA MET A 211 -0.52 24.42 15.16
C MET A 211 -0.33 24.75 13.67
N THR A 212 -0.90 25.87 13.20
CA THR A 212 -0.82 26.27 11.78
C THR A 212 0.63 26.57 11.38
N HIS A 213 1.38 27.24 12.24
CA HIS A 213 2.80 27.53 12.03
C HIS A 213 3.63 26.24 11.94
N ALA A 214 3.43 25.31 12.88
CA ALA A 214 4.14 24.02 12.87
C ALA A 214 3.83 23.23 11.59
N LEU A 215 2.57 23.13 11.18
CA LEU A 215 2.20 22.45 9.94
C LEU A 215 2.88 23.07 8.72
N ARG A 216 2.95 24.39 8.62
CA ARG A 216 3.62 25.09 7.51
C ARG A 216 5.14 24.88 7.54
N ALA A 217 5.75 24.97 8.71
CA ALA A 217 7.19 24.77 8.88
C ALA A 217 7.63 23.35 8.51
N GLY A 218 6.79 22.34 8.80
CA GLY A 218 7.00 20.95 8.42
C GLY A 218 6.60 20.61 6.97
N GLY A 219 6.15 21.59 6.17
CA GLY A 219 5.67 21.34 4.81
C GLY A 219 4.35 20.54 4.73
N HIS A 220 3.61 20.47 5.84
CA HIS A 220 2.38 19.68 5.95
C HIS A 220 1.15 20.44 5.45
N MET A 221 0.12 19.68 5.09
CA MET A 221 -1.20 20.23 4.76
C MET A 221 -1.81 20.96 5.96
N SER A 222 -2.73 21.89 5.68
CA SER A 222 -3.49 22.55 6.75
C SER A 222 -4.40 21.55 7.49
N PHE A 223 -4.77 21.83 8.74
CA PHE A 223 -5.73 21.04 9.51
C PHE A 223 -7.01 20.70 8.73
N VAL A 224 -7.58 21.69 8.05
CA VAL A 224 -8.82 21.48 7.29
C VAL A 224 -8.59 20.53 6.12
N ALA A 225 -7.44 20.63 5.44
CA ALA A 225 -7.10 19.75 4.33
C ALA A 225 -6.85 18.31 4.82
N LEU A 226 -6.14 18.12 5.93
CA LEU A 226 -5.91 16.81 6.55
C LEU A 226 -7.23 16.15 6.98
N LEU A 227 -8.10 16.90 7.66
CA LEU A 227 -9.41 16.41 8.07
C LEU A 227 -10.29 16.03 6.87
N THR A 228 -10.29 16.87 5.83
CA THR A 228 -11.04 16.61 4.61
C THR A 228 -10.55 15.34 3.93
N GLU A 229 -9.25 15.19 3.78
CA GLU A 229 -8.64 14.03 3.14
C GLU A 229 -8.98 12.73 3.88
N ARG A 230 -8.91 12.75 5.22
CA ARG A 230 -9.29 11.58 6.03
C ARG A 230 -10.76 11.20 5.87
N ARG A 231 -11.63 12.20 5.81
CA ARG A 231 -13.08 12.00 5.56
C ARG A 231 -13.35 11.44 4.17
N LEU A 232 -12.65 11.95 3.15
CA LEU A 232 -12.77 11.44 1.78
C LEU A 232 -12.35 9.98 1.68
N ALA A 233 -11.22 9.61 2.28
CA ALA A 233 -10.74 8.23 2.32
C ALA A 233 -11.72 7.28 3.01
N HIS A 234 -12.36 7.72 4.09
CA HIS A 234 -13.40 6.93 4.76
C HIS A 234 -14.66 6.77 3.90
N ALA A 235 -15.09 7.84 3.22
CA ALA A 235 -16.23 7.78 2.30
C ALA A 235 -15.96 6.82 1.12
N GLU A 236 -14.75 6.81 0.58
CA GLU A 236 -14.32 5.86 -0.46
C GLU A 236 -14.46 4.41 0.00
N MET A 237 -14.00 4.12 1.21
CA MET A 237 -14.14 2.78 1.81
C MET A 237 -15.63 2.38 1.90
N LEU A 238 -16.47 3.27 2.46
CA LEU A 238 -17.90 3.01 2.60
C LEU A 238 -18.60 2.77 1.26
N LEU A 239 -18.29 3.56 0.23
CA LEU A 239 -18.87 3.44 -1.11
C LEU A 239 -18.49 2.16 -1.84
N VAL A 240 -17.32 1.59 -1.52
CA VAL A 240 -16.86 0.32 -2.09
C VAL A 240 -17.46 -0.87 -1.34
N GLU A 241 -17.50 -0.79 0.00
CA GLU A 241 -17.98 -1.88 0.85
C GLU A 241 -19.52 -2.00 0.86
N ASN A 242 -20.23 -0.90 0.61
CA ASN A 242 -21.68 -0.84 0.65
C ASN A 242 -22.25 -0.28 -0.68
N PRO A 243 -22.45 -1.12 -1.70
CA PRO A 243 -22.88 -0.68 -3.03
C PRO A 243 -24.23 0.06 -3.03
N ASP A 244 -25.11 -0.27 -2.09
CA ASP A 244 -26.47 0.30 -1.98
C ASP A 244 -26.50 1.59 -1.16
N MET A 245 -25.42 1.96 -0.49
CA MET A 245 -25.32 3.17 0.32
C MET A 245 -25.42 4.42 -0.57
N THR A 246 -26.23 5.38 -0.18
CA THR A 246 -26.31 6.67 -0.89
C THR A 246 -25.05 7.51 -0.69
N LEU A 247 -24.78 8.41 -1.63
CA LEU A 247 -23.65 9.34 -1.50
C LEU A 247 -23.80 10.27 -0.28
N SER A 248 -25.04 10.60 0.07
CA SER A 248 -25.36 11.43 1.23
C SER A 248 -25.07 10.69 2.55
N GLU A 249 -25.44 9.42 2.64
CA GLU A 249 -25.12 8.58 3.80
C GLU A 249 -23.60 8.41 3.96
N ALA A 250 -22.90 8.07 2.89
CA ALA A 250 -21.43 7.95 2.93
C ALA A 250 -20.75 9.26 3.38
N ALA A 251 -21.23 10.41 2.90
CA ALA A 251 -20.78 11.72 3.33
C ALA A 251 -21.02 11.94 4.83
N SER A 252 -22.25 11.72 5.29
CA SER A 252 -22.65 11.91 6.69
C SER A 252 -21.85 11.01 7.65
N LEU A 253 -21.72 9.71 7.34
CA LEU A 253 -20.96 8.74 8.13
C LEU A 253 -19.45 9.05 8.14
N SER A 254 -18.98 9.80 7.15
CA SER A 254 -17.59 10.28 7.06
C SER A 254 -17.40 11.65 7.69
N GLY A 255 -18.42 12.21 8.35
CA GLY A 255 -18.35 13.47 9.10
C GLY A 255 -18.55 14.74 8.27
N PHE A 256 -18.96 14.63 7.00
CA PHE A 256 -19.35 15.80 6.20
C PHE A 256 -20.75 16.25 6.62
N GLN A 257 -20.90 17.53 6.93
CA GLN A 257 -22.18 18.13 7.31
C GLN A 257 -23.03 18.54 6.08
N ASP A 258 -22.38 18.73 4.94
CA ASP A 258 -23.01 19.14 3.68
C ASP A 258 -22.58 18.19 2.55
N PRO A 259 -23.53 17.41 1.97
CA PRO A 259 -23.24 16.51 0.85
C PRO A 259 -22.76 17.23 -0.42
N PHE A 260 -23.14 18.49 -0.61
CA PHE A 260 -22.66 19.28 -1.75
C PHE A 260 -21.19 19.68 -1.57
N TYR A 261 -20.81 20.05 -0.34
CA TYR A 261 -19.41 20.28 -0.01
C TYR A 261 -18.58 19.01 -0.20
N PHE A 262 -19.08 17.87 0.29
CA PHE A 262 -18.44 16.57 0.06
C PHE A 262 -18.17 16.31 -1.42
N SER A 263 -19.19 16.44 -2.28
CA SER A 263 -19.04 16.17 -3.72
C SER A 263 -18.03 17.10 -4.40
N ARG A 264 -18.01 18.39 -4.02
CA ARG A 264 -17.03 19.35 -4.52
C ARG A 264 -15.61 19.05 -4.03
N ALA A 265 -15.44 18.76 -2.75
CA ALA A 265 -14.16 18.39 -2.15
C ALA A 265 -13.62 17.11 -2.78
N TYR A 266 -14.50 16.13 -2.98
CA TYR A 266 -14.17 14.85 -3.61
C TYR A 266 -13.64 15.06 -5.04
N ARG A 267 -14.41 15.78 -5.88
CA ARG A 267 -13.99 16.05 -7.26
C ARG A 267 -12.68 16.85 -7.33
N LYS A 268 -12.50 17.82 -6.43
CA LYS A 268 -11.25 18.58 -6.34
C LYS A 268 -10.05 17.71 -5.98
N SER A 269 -10.22 16.76 -5.08
CA SER A 269 -9.13 15.90 -4.57
C SER A 269 -8.84 14.70 -5.47
N ARG A 270 -9.86 14.08 -6.06
CA ARG A 270 -9.78 12.82 -6.83
C ARG A 270 -9.93 12.98 -8.34
N GLY A 271 -10.27 14.15 -8.83
CA GLY A 271 -10.48 14.42 -10.26
C GLY A 271 -11.76 13.80 -10.85
N CYS A 272 -12.56 13.09 -10.04
CA CYS A 272 -13.83 12.49 -10.44
C CYS A 272 -14.89 12.67 -9.35
N THR A 273 -16.15 12.42 -9.67
CA THR A 273 -17.25 12.46 -8.68
C THR A 273 -17.27 11.18 -7.83
N PRO A 274 -17.82 11.23 -6.59
CA PRO A 274 -18.00 10.02 -5.76
C PRO A 274 -18.81 8.92 -6.47
N GLY A 275 -19.80 9.30 -7.28
CA GLY A 275 -20.60 8.37 -8.07
C GLY A 275 -19.81 7.66 -9.16
N GLU A 276 -18.99 8.41 -9.91
CA GLU A 276 -18.08 7.84 -10.91
C GLU A 276 -17.06 6.89 -10.28
N TYR A 277 -16.53 7.24 -9.12
CA TYR A 277 -15.62 6.38 -8.35
C TYR A 277 -16.29 5.07 -7.99
N ARG A 278 -17.49 5.12 -7.39
CA ARG A 278 -18.27 3.93 -7.04
C ARG A 278 -18.51 3.01 -8.24
N VAL A 279 -18.98 3.56 -9.36
CA VAL A 279 -19.24 2.77 -10.58
C VAL A 279 -17.99 2.07 -11.10
N ARG A 280 -16.85 2.75 -11.08
CA ARG A 280 -15.57 2.15 -11.50
C ARG A 280 -15.16 0.97 -10.61
N HIS A 281 -15.37 1.09 -9.30
CA HIS A 281 -14.98 0.06 -8.33
C HIS A 281 -15.98 -1.09 -8.24
N SER A 282 -17.29 -0.83 -8.36
CA SER A 282 -18.32 -1.88 -8.38
C SER A 282 -18.19 -2.79 -9.61
N LYS A 283 -17.94 -2.24 -10.79
CA LYS A 283 -17.67 -3.03 -12.00
C LYS A 283 -16.43 -3.93 -11.83
N ARG A 284 -15.36 -3.42 -11.23
CA ARG A 284 -14.15 -4.21 -10.96
C ARG A 284 -14.41 -5.36 -9.98
N GLN A 285 -15.30 -5.19 -9.00
CA GLN A 285 -15.65 -6.27 -8.07
C GLN A 285 -16.52 -7.34 -8.73
N GLN A 286 -17.49 -6.96 -9.56
CA GLN A 286 -18.32 -7.91 -10.32
C GLN A 286 -17.51 -8.72 -11.34
N GLU A 287 -16.56 -8.09 -12.01
CA GLU A 287 -15.65 -8.79 -12.94
C GLU A 287 -14.71 -9.78 -12.22
N ARG A 288 -14.38 -9.53 -10.96
CA ARG A 288 -13.58 -10.44 -10.12
C ARG A 288 -14.40 -11.59 -9.53
N SER A 289 -15.68 -11.37 -9.26
CA SER A 289 -16.59 -12.38 -8.69
C SER A 289 -17.16 -13.33 -9.75
N ASN A 290 -17.02 -13.02 -11.04
CA ASN A 290 -17.52 -13.85 -12.14
C ASN A 290 -16.46 -14.07 -13.23
N PRO A 291 -15.44 -14.92 -12.99
CA PRO A 291 -14.39 -15.22 -13.96
C PRO A 291 -14.89 -15.94 -15.22
N HIS A 292 -16.12 -16.47 -15.22
CA HIS A 292 -16.69 -17.23 -16.33
C HIS A 292 -17.49 -16.41 -17.37
N ALA A 293 -17.63 -15.09 -17.20
CA ALA A 293 -18.36 -14.25 -18.15
C ALA A 293 -17.54 -13.86 -19.41
N ARG A 294 -16.30 -14.30 -19.55
CA ARG A 294 -15.43 -14.00 -20.72
C ARG A 294 -15.40 -15.09 -21.80
N GLY A 295 -16.30 -16.02 -21.77
CA GLY A 295 -16.30 -17.11 -22.72
C GLY A 295 -17.65 -17.34 -23.36
N VAL A 296 -18.17 -16.44 -24.20
CA VAL A 296 -19.01 -16.76 -25.38
C VAL A 296 -19.14 -15.46 -26.20
N ARG A 297 -18.27 -15.25 -27.16
CA ARG A 297 -18.65 -14.58 -28.41
C ARG A 297 -18.19 -15.48 -29.55
N THR A 298 -19.16 -16.14 -30.09
CA THR A 298 -19.10 -16.85 -31.38
C THR A 298 -18.69 -15.91 -32.50
#